data_9ed67f27f8a5789293d16256c1623372
#
_entry.id   9ed67f27f8a5789293d16256c1623372
#
_cell.length_a   1.000
_cell.length_b   1.000
_cell.length_c   1.000
_cell.angle_alpha   90.00
_cell.angle_beta   90.00
_cell.angle_gamma   90.00
#
_symmetry.space_group_name_H-M   'P 1'
#
loop_
_entity.id
_entity.type
_entity.pdbx_description
1 polymer ?
#
loop_
_entity_poly.entity_id
_entity_poly.type
_entity_poly.pdbx_seq_one_letter_code
_entity_poly.pdbx_strand_id
1 'polypeptide(L)'
;MTNPETGNDEMAIYYPSEEKWEFLGGKDTSSWGMSSTGETVVGLKFKTAALAIPIVWDKKNGIKEFDTTVAGRSARANSENADGSVVVGWQDNENGWRKGVYWKNGVQTHITDAEVNLVGEALSVSADGNIIAGFNDPEAYIFNVTTNAYTKIVHPDLEFSTSIVAISDDGNTAIGYAKPWYATNTDGEGFIWLKDKGMIKVDDYVKQVGFEDKGFTFVLPTGMSPNGEYIGGIGINWEEMDLKGFVIKLKENLATNENVLEKNTTTISPNPVIDELSINTKAKVNAVEVYNLAGQKVWSSDKVMNNKVDLNFLTKGIYIIKVETDTSKESIKFIKK
;
A
#
# COMPACT_ATOMS: atom_id res chain seq x y z
N MET A 1 24.59 -6.66 8.62
CA MET A 1 24.90 -7.75 9.57
C MET A 1 26.40 -8.02 9.55
N THR A 2 26.95 -8.46 10.68
CA THR A 2 28.37 -8.86 10.71
C THR A 2 28.51 -10.27 10.13
N ASN A 3 29.26 -10.42 9.04
CA ASN A 3 29.54 -11.71 8.43
C ASN A 3 30.51 -12.48 9.32
N PRO A 4 30.16 -13.67 9.83
CA PRO A 4 31.00 -14.43 10.76
C PRO A 4 32.30 -14.95 10.14
N GLU A 5 32.39 -15.07 8.81
CA GLU A 5 33.58 -15.54 8.11
C GLU A 5 34.60 -14.43 7.89
N THR A 6 34.12 -13.21 7.61
CA THR A 6 34.98 -12.07 7.28
C THR A 6 35.18 -11.08 8.42
N GLY A 7 34.24 -11.08 9.40
CA GLY A 7 34.16 -10.08 10.46
C GLY A 7 33.70 -8.69 10.01
N ASN A 8 33.29 -8.53 8.76
CA ASN A 8 32.82 -7.26 8.20
C ASN A 8 31.31 -7.11 8.35
N ASP A 9 30.82 -5.87 8.40
CA ASP A 9 29.41 -5.58 8.21
C ASP A 9 29.08 -5.61 6.72
N GLU A 10 28.17 -6.52 6.34
CA GLU A 10 27.81 -6.79 4.95
C GLU A 10 26.31 -6.83 4.77
N MET A 11 25.85 -6.48 3.56
CA MET A 11 24.47 -6.74 3.12
C MET A 11 24.22 -8.24 3.19
N ALA A 12 22.99 -8.63 3.55
CA ALA A 12 22.60 -10.04 3.62
C ALA A 12 21.14 -10.24 3.26
N ILE A 13 20.83 -11.42 2.70
CA ILE A 13 19.48 -11.91 2.47
C ILE A 13 19.22 -13.10 3.41
N TYR A 14 18.06 -13.15 4.01
CA TYR A 14 17.59 -14.31 4.76
C TYR A 14 16.57 -15.10 3.94
N TYR A 15 16.79 -16.40 3.81
CA TYR A 15 15.88 -17.35 3.16
C TYR A 15 15.11 -18.13 4.24
N PRO A 16 13.85 -17.79 4.53
CA PRO A 16 13.11 -18.42 5.62
C PRO A 16 12.87 -19.93 5.43
N SER A 17 12.71 -20.38 4.17
CA SER A 17 12.51 -21.80 3.85
C SER A 17 13.72 -22.67 4.09
N GLU A 18 14.93 -22.08 4.09
CA GLU A 18 16.21 -22.75 4.27
C GLU A 18 16.84 -22.43 5.64
N GLU A 19 16.21 -21.50 6.40
CA GLU A 19 16.75 -20.94 7.64
C GLU A 19 18.19 -20.42 7.48
N LYS A 20 18.49 -19.84 6.30
CA LYS A 20 19.85 -19.50 5.89
C LYS A 20 20.01 -18.01 5.61
N TRP A 21 21.15 -17.48 6.02
CA TRP A 21 21.66 -16.19 5.60
C TRP A 21 22.63 -16.32 4.43
N GLU A 22 22.48 -15.48 3.41
CA GLU A 22 23.43 -15.27 2.35
C GLU A 22 24.03 -13.87 2.48
N PHE A 23 25.33 -13.77 2.70
CA PHE A 23 26.06 -12.51 2.70
C PHE A 23 26.41 -12.13 1.27
N LEU A 24 26.09 -10.91 0.88
CA LEU A 24 26.20 -10.44 -0.51
C LEU A 24 27.57 -9.84 -0.84
N GLY A 25 28.48 -9.86 0.13
CA GLY A 25 29.81 -9.28 0.02
C GLY A 25 29.84 -7.77 0.21
N GLY A 26 31.08 -7.22 0.11
CA GLY A 26 31.31 -5.80 0.27
C GLY A 26 31.41 -5.37 1.73
N LYS A 27 32.58 -4.92 2.11
CA LYS A 27 32.83 -4.37 3.46
C LYS A 27 32.06 -3.08 3.68
N ASP A 28 31.51 -2.91 4.90
CA ASP A 28 30.82 -1.72 5.37
C ASP A 28 29.58 -1.38 4.53
N THR A 29 28.81 -2.43 4.14
CA THR A 29 27.56 -2.32 3.39
C THR A 29 26.33 -2.59 4.25
N SER A 30 25.19 -1.99 3.88
CA SER A 30 23.89 -2.16 4.55
C SER A 30 22.76 -2.22 3.53
N SER A 31 21.90 -3.26 3.63
CA SER A 31 20.67 -3.40 2.83
C SER A 31 19.55 -2.55 3.38
N TRP A 32 18.78 -1.90 2.50
CA TRP A 32 17.65 -1.06 2.85
C TRP A 32 16.37 -1.40 2.08
N GLY A 33 16.50 -1.89 0.86
CA GLY A 33 15.38 -2.35 0.02
C GLY A 33 15.77 -3.56 -0.80
N MET A 34 14.75 -4.27 -1.28
CA MET A 34 14.88 -5.44 -2.15
C MET A 34 13.73 -5.43 -3.16
N SER A 35 14.03 -5.80 -4.41
CA SER A 35 12.99 -5.97 -5.43
C SER A 35 12.00 -7.07 -5.04
N SER A 36 10.79 -7.01 -5.57
CA SER A 36 9.75 -8.01 -5.31
C SER A 36 10.13 -9.42 -5.79
N THR A 37 11.05 -9.52 -6.73
CA THR A 37 11.61 -10.80 -7.21
C THR A 37 12.73 -11.33 -6.33
N GLY A 38 13.32 -10.51 -5.45
CA GLY A 38 14.50 -10.86 -4.66
C GLY A 38 15.81 -10.92 -5.46
N GLU A 39 15.81 -10.48 -6.72
CA GLU A 39 16.99 -10.54 -7.60
C GLU A 39 17.96 -9.38 -7.38
N THR A 40 17.47 -8.27 -6.85
CA THR A 40 18.27 -7.07 -6.56
C THR A 40 18.03 -6.60 -5.12
N VAL A 41 19.08 -6.02 -4.53
CA VAL A 41 19.06 -5.42 -3.18
C VAL A 41 19.75 -4.07 -3.25
N VAL A 42 19.09 -3.04 -2.74
CA VAL A 42 19.63 -1.69 -2.69
C VAL A 42 19.99 -1.26 -1.27
N GLY A 43 20.90 -0.30 -1.17
CA GLY A 43 21.33 0.18 0.13
C GLY A 43 22.45 1.20 0.06
N LEU A 44 23.36 1.10 1.01
CA LEU A 44 24.52 1.97 1.09
C LEU A 44 25.81 1.18 1.38
N LYS A 45 26.95 1.82 1.04
CA LYS A 45 28.28 1.43 1.45
C LYS A 45 29.00 2.63 2.06
N PHE A 46 29.64 2.44 3.20
CA PHE A 46 30.50 3.47 3.78
C PHE A 46 31.89 3.45 3.13
N LYS A 47 32.22 4.53 2.41
CA LYS A 47 33.62 4.75 1.94
C LYS A 47 34.52 5.22 3.06
N THR A 48 33.98 6.01 3.98
CA THR A 48 34.61 6.47 5.22
C THR A 48 33.54 6.51 6.31
N ALA A 49 33.94 6.71 7.56
CA ALA A 49 32.99 6.86 8.67
C ALA A 49 31.93 7.99 8.45
N ALA A 50 32.21 8.94 7.55
CA ALA A 50 31.34 10.09 7.29
C ALA A 50 30.75 10.13 5.88
N LEU A 51 31.11 9.19 4.99
CA LEU A 51 30.65 9.22 3.59
C LEU A 51 30.01 7.89 3.21
N ALA A 52 28.68 7.90 3.10
CA ALA A 52 27.90 6.80 2.57
C ALA A 52 27.61 7.02 1.07
N ILE A 53 27.66 5.96 0.28
CA ILE A 53 27.32 5.96 -1.14
C ILE A 53 26.21 4.97 -1.42
N PRO A 54 25.29 5.27 -2.35
CA PRO A 54 24.20 4.37 -2.69
C PRO A 54 24.70 3.22 -3.54
N ILE A 55 24.23 2.02 -3.27
CA ILE A 55 24.61 0.79 -3.98
C ILE A 55 23.39 -0.03 -4.37
N VAL A 56 23.57 -0.84 -5.40
CA VAL A 56 22.72 -1.97 -5.74
C VAL A 56 23.58 -3.23 -5.81
N TRP A 57 23.03 -4.32 -5.34
CA TRP A 57 23.56 -5.65 -5.57
C TRP A 57 22.62 -6.43 -6.48
N ASP A 58 23.16 -7.16 -7.43
CA ASP A 58 22.47 -8.21 -8.16
C ASP A 58 23.31 -9.48 -8.22
N LYS A 59 22.65 -10.63 -8.37
CA LYS A 59 23.32 -11.94 -8.31
C LYS A 59 24.36 -12.15 -9.41
N LYS A 60 24.22 -11.49 -10.54
CA LYS A 60 25.10 -11.65 -11.70
C LYS A 60 26.34 -10.76 -11.62
N ASN A 61 26.15 -9.51 -11.19
CA ASN A 61 27.18 -8.47 -11.27
C ASN A 61 27.77 -8.10 -9.90
N GLY A 62 27.17 -8.59 -8.79
CA GLY A 62 27.56 -8.19 -7.45
C GLY A 62 27.19 -6.75 -7.12
N ILE A 63 27.95 -6.10 -6.25
CA ILE A 63 27.70 -4.74 -5.81
C ILE A 63 28.17 -3.72 -6.86
N LYS A 64 27.27 -2.79 -7.23
CA LYS A 64 27.55 -1.63 -8.06
C LYS A 64 27.17 -0.35 -7.31
N GLU A 65 28.03 0.67 -7.40
CA GLU A 65 27.77 2.00 -6.86
C GLU A 65 26.92 2.81 -7.86
N PHE A 66 25.98 3.61 -7.34
CA PHE A 66 25.27 4.60 -8.15
C PHE A 66 26.04 5.92 -8.21
N ASP A 67 26.01 6.57 -9.34
CA ASP A 67 26.48 7.94 -9.48
C ASP A 67 25.56 8.91 -8.71
N THR A 68 26.16 9.99 -8.18
CA THR A 68 25.48 11.03 -7.42
C THR A 68 25.77 12.40 -8.01
N THR A 69 24.83 13.33 -7.94
CA THR A 69 24.94 14.66 -8.54
C THR A 69 25.77 15.64 -7.69
N VAL A 70 25.88 15.40 -6.37
CA VAL A 70 26.64 16.25 -5.43
C VAL A 70 27.83 15.47 -4.91
N ALA A 71 29.00 15.77 -5.47
CA ALA A 71 30.25 15.07 -5.13
C ALA A 71 30.63 15.23 -3.64
N GLY A 72 31.10 14.14 -3.03
CA GLY A 72 31.57 14.12 -1.64
C GLY A 72 30.46 14.25 -0.58
N ARG A 73 29.21 14.13 -0.96
CA ARG A 73 28.05 14.12 -0.07
C ARG A 73 27.45 12.73 0.03
N SER A 74 26.98 12.39 1.22
CA SER A 74 26.37 11.09 1.47
C SER A 74 25.05 10.92 0.71
N ALA A 75 24.80 9.68 0.30
CA ALA A 75 23.56 9.27 -0.32
C ALA A 75 23.24 7.81 0.04
N ARG A 76 21.98 7.42 -0.08
CA ARG A 76 21.47 6.06 0.17
C ARG A 76 20.34 5.71 -0.77
N ALA A 77 20.34 4.49 -1.26
CA ALA A 77 19.21 3.89 -1.91
C ALA A 77 18.32 3.21 -0.85
N ASN A 78 17.02 3.56 -0.81
CA ASN A 78 16.09 3.07 0.21
C ASN A 78 15.20 1.95 -0.30
N SER A 79 14.75 2.03 -1.54
CA SER A 79 13.80 1.10 -2.15
C SER A 79 13.98 1.10 -3.67
N GLU A 80 13.45 0.08 -4.30
CA GLU A 80 13.44 -0.07 -5.76
C GLU A 80 12.09 -0.61 -6.24
N ASN A 81 11.76 -0.35 -7.52
CA ASN A 81 10.57 -0.90 -8.15
C ASN A 81 10.75 -2.39 -8.50
N ALA A 82 9.72 -3.02 -9.07
CA ALA A 82 9.68 -4.46 -9.27
C ALA A 82 10.84 -5.03 -10.08
N ASP A 83 11.34 -4.31 -11.08
CA ASP A 83 12.42 -4.74 -11.98
C ASP A 83 13.77 -4.06 -11.72
N GLY A 84 13.88 -3.25 -10.66
CA GLY A 84 15.11 -2.54 -10.30
C GLY A 84 15.50 -1.39 -11.25
N SER A 85 14.66 -1.03 -12.21
CA SER A 85 14.94 0.06 -13.17
C SER A 85 14.80 1.46 -12.57
N VAL A 86 14.03 1.59 -11.48
CA VAL A 86 13.86 2.81 -10.69
C VAL A 86 14.20 2.52 -9.23
N VAL A 87 15.16 3.23 -8.72
CA VAL A 87 15.60 3.19 -7.33
C VAL A 87 15.33 4.55 -6.69
N VAL A 88 14.87 4.57 -5.44
CA VAL A 88 14.57 5.80 -4.71
C VAL A 88 15.39 5.91 -3.44
N GLY A 89 15.61 7.13 -2.98
CA GLY A 89 16.37 7.35 -1.77
C GLY A 89 16.64 8.81 -1.49
N TRP A 90 17.81 9.12 -1.00
CA TRP A 90 18.21 10.48 -0.70
C TRP A 90 19.68 10.73 -1.04
N GLN A 91 20.00 11.99 -1.23
CA GLN A 91 21.34 12.53 -1.25
C GLN A 91 21.39 13.82 -0.42
N ASP A 92 22.48 14.02 0.34
CA ASP A 92 22.76 15.30 0.98
C ASP A 92 23.07 16.36 -0.08
N ASN A 93 22.45 17.52 0.02
CA ASN A 93 22.82 18.67 -0.79
C ASN A 93 24.16 19.28 -0.33
N GLU A 94 24.58 20.36 -0.97
CA GLU A 94 25.83 21.05 -0.64
C GLU A 94 25.93 21.50 0.82
N ASN A 95 24.80 21.77 1.46
CA ASN A 95 24.69 22.20 2.86
C ASN A 95 24.58 21.03 3.85
N GLY A 96 24.58 19.78 3.38
CA GLY A 96 24.46 18.59 4.23
C GLY A 96 23.02 18.21 4.62
N TRP A 97 21.99 18.76 3.94
CA TRP A 97 20.61 18.41 4.16
C TRP A 97 20.16 17.32 3.19
N ARG A 98 19.51 16.30 3.70
CA ARG A 98 18.95 15.22 2.89
C ARG A 98 17.89 15.71 1.93
N LYS A 99 18.02 15.30 0.67
CA LYS A 99 17.08 15.60 -0.40
C LYS A 99 16.69 14.33 -1.14
N GLY A 100 15.39 14.18 -1.41
CA GLY A 100 14.83 13.05 -2.10
C GLY A 100 15.34 12.97 -3.54
N VAL A 101 15.74 11.78 -3.92
CA VAL A 101 16.22 11.47 -5.27
C VAL A 101 15.64 10.14 -5.75
N TYR A 102 15.63 9.98 -7.06
CA TYR A 102 15.47 8.68 -7.69
C TYR A 102 16.53 8.48 -8.76
N TRP A 103 16.92 7.22 -8.99
CA TRP A 103 17.75 6.80 -10.11
C TRP A 103 16.88 6.04 -11.09
N LYS A 104 16.83 6.52 -12.33
CA LYS A 104 16.15 5.81 -13.42
C LYS A 104 17.21 5.38 -14.44
N ASN A 105 17.34 4.07 -14.65
CA ASN A 105 18.42 3.51 -15.47
C ASN A 105 19.83 3.99 -15.05
N GLY A 106 20.04 4.15 -13.74
CA GLY A 106 21.32 4.61 -13.16
C GLY A 106 21.55 6.11 -13.16
N VAL A 107 20.64 6.92 -13.74
CA VAL A 107 20.74 8.39 -13.77
C VAL A 107 19.96 8.99 -12.61
N GLN A 108 20.64 9.74 -11.75
CA GLN A 108 20.03 10.41 -10.61
C GLN A 108 19.23 11.66 -11.01
N THR A 109 18.06 11.81 -10.41
CA THR A 109 17.22 13.01 -10.50
C THR A 109 16.72 13.38 -9.11
N HIS A 110 16.79 14.67 -8.76
CA HIS A 110 16.20 15.21 -7.54
C HIS A 110 14.68 15.33 -7.69
N ILE A 111 13.97 15.02 -6.60
CA ILE A 111 12.51 15.23 -6.52
C ILE A 111 12.27 16.67 -6.07
N THR A 112 11.34 17.35 -6.75
CA THR A 112 10.93 18.71 -6.42
C THR A 112 9.43 18.80 -6.17
N ASP A 113 9.02 19.77 -5.36
CA ASP A 113 7.62 20.18 -5.23
C ASP A 113 7.15 21.00 -6.46
N ALA A 114 5.92 21.47 -6.41
CA ALA A 114 5.32 22.28 -7.48
C ALA A 114 6.02 23.65 -7.69
N GLU A 115 6.77 24.11 -6.68
CA GLU A 115 7.52 25.39 -6.70
C GLU A 115 9.01 25.17 -7.05
N VAL A 116 9.36 23.92 -7.45
CA VAL A 116 10.72 23.50 -7.82
C VAL A 116 11.69 23.49 -6.62
N ASN A 117 11.20 23.44 -5.38
CA ASN A 117 12.05 23.23 -4.22
C ASN A 117 12.42 21.78 -4.07
N LEU A 118 13.66 21.49 -3.67
CA LEU A 118 14.11 20.15 -3.36
C LEU A 118 13.38 19.62 -2.10
N VAL A 119 12.72 18.47 -2.22
CA VAL A 119 11.98 17.85 -1.12
C VAL A 119 12.86 16.95 -0.25
N GLY A 120 12.31 16.40 0.82
CA GLY A 120 12.99 15.46 1.70
C GLY A 120 13.10 14.04 1.13
N GLU A 121 13.37 13.08 1.99
CA GLU A 121 13.75 11.72 1.64
C GLU A 121 12.64 10.96 0.89
N ALA A 122 13.00 10.22 -0.17
CA ALA A 122 12.13 9.26 -0.84
C ALA A 122 12.31 7.87 -0.22
N LEU A 123 11.21 7.21 0.16
CA LEU A 123 11.23 5.99 0.96
C LEU A 123 10.72 4.76 0.22
N SER A 124 9.78 4.93 -0.70
CA SER A 124 9.14 3.81 -1.40
C SER A 124 8.73 4.19 -2.82
N VAL A 125 8.58 3.18 -3.68
CA VAL A 125 8.22 3.36 -5.10
C VAL A 125 7.28 2.24 -5.55
N SER A 126 6.31 2.55 -6.43
CA SER A 126 5.39 1.57 -7.03
C SER A 126 6.10 0.60 -7.97
N ALA A 127 5.48 -0.54 -8.28
CA ALA A 127 6.09 -1.59 -9.11
C ALA A 127 6.48 -1.11 -10.51
N ASP A 128 5.73 -0.19 -11.09
CA ASP A 128 6.00 0.40 -12.41
C ASP A 128 7.03 1.55 -12.38
N GLY A 129 7.51 1.93 -11.19
CA GLY A 129 8.46 3.02 -10.99
C GLY A 129 7.89 4.43 -11.16
N ASN A 130 6.57 4.59 -11.31
CA ASN A 130 5.96 5.89 -11.59
C ASN A 130 5.54 6.68 -10.35
N ILE A 131 5.22 6.00 -9.24
CA ILE A 131 4.76 6.66 -8.03
C ILE A 131 5.80 6.50 -6.93
N ILE A 132 6.33 7.60 -6.47
CA ILE A 132 7.30 7.68 -5.37
C ILE A 132 6.61 8.26 -4.14
N ALA A 133 6.90 7.71 -2.97
CA ALA A 133 6.40 8.19 -1.70
C ALA A 133 7.53 8.47 -0.72
N GLY A 134 7.33 9.46 0.14
CA GLY A 134 8.35 9.85 1.12
C GLY A 134 7.86 10.91 2.10
N PHE A 135 8.81 11.65 2.67
CA PHE A 135 8.50 12.76 3.56
C PHE A 135 9.33 14.00 3.24
N ASN A 136 8.78 15.16 3.54
CA ASN A 136 9.40 16.47 3.42
C ASN A 136 8.95 17.33 4.60
N ASP A 137 9.50 17.03 5.78
CA ASP A 137 9.08 17.57 7.08
C ASP A 137 8.49 18.99 7.02
N PRO A 138 7.24 19.22 7.53
CA PRO A 138 6.42 18.30 8.33
C PRO A 138 5.47 17.40 7.54
N GLU A 139 5.48 17.42 6.23
CA GLU A 139 4.55 16.71 5.37
C GLU A 139 5.12 15.43 4.76
N ALA A 140 4.27 14.43 4.52
CA ALA A 140 4.57 13.36 3.60
C ALA A 140 4.18 13.75 2.17
N TYR A 141 4.66 13.00 1.17
CA TYR A 141 4.33 13.27 -0.21
C TYR A 141 4.17 12.02 -1.07
N ILE A 142 3.40 12.18 -2.13
CA ILE A 142 3.36 11.30 -3.30
C ILE A 142 3.84 12.11 -4.51
N PHE A 143 4.78 11.55 -5.26
CA PHE A 143 5.33 12.16 -6.46
C PHE A 143 5.13 11.23 -7.67
N ASN A 144 4.63 11.76 -8.77
CA ASN A 144 4.48 11.02 -10.03
C ASN A 144 5.63 11.37 -10.97
N VAL A 145 6.48 10.39 -11.28
CA VAL A 145 7.69 10.53 -12.10
C VAL A 145 7.37 10.97 -13.55
N THR A 146 6.26 10.49 -14.11
CA THR A 146 5.90 10.79 -15.50
C THR A 146 5.35 12.20 -15.68
N THR A 147 4.53 12.68 -14.73
CA THR A 147 3.85 13.98 -14.81
C THR A 147 4.52 15.07 -14.01
N ASN A 148 5.52 14.72 -13.17
CA ASN A 148 6.14 15.59 -12.16
C ASN A 148 5.11 16.16 -11.17
N ALA A 149 3.95 15.52 -11.00
CA ALA A 149 2.94 15.94 -10.05
C ALA A 149 3.38 15.60 -8.63
N TYR A 150 3.34 16.60 -7.76
CA TYR A 150 3.64 16.49 -6.34
C TYR A 150 2.37 16.69 -5.52
N THR A 151 2.04 15.72 -4.68
CA THR A 151 0.87 15.76 -3.79
C THR A 151 1.34 15.72 -2.35
N LYS A 152 0.99 16.76 -1.59
CA LYS A 152 1.25 16.84 -0.15
C LYS A 152 0.25 16.00 0.62
N ILE A 153 0.73 15.32 1.66
CA ILE A 153 -0.10 14.61 2.62
C ILE A 153 0.22 15.20 3.99
N VAL A 154 -0.76 15.94 4.51
CA VAL A 154 -0.63 16.73 5.73
C VAL A 154 -1.60 16.19 6.77
N HIS A 155 -1.14 16.06 8.01
CA HIS A 155 -2.01 15.74 9.13
C HIS A 155 -2.97 16.92 9.43
N PRO A 156 -4.25 16.67 9.80
CA PRO A 156 -5.17 17.75 10.18
C PRO A 156 -4.69 18.63 11.32
N ASP A 157 -3.94 18.05 12.27
CA ASP A 157 -3.24 18.80 13.32
C ASP A 157 -1.85 19.17 12.82
N LEU A 158 -1.59 20.47 12.71
CA LEU A 158 -0.34 21.03 12.17
C LEU A 158 0.87 20.86 13.11
N GLU A 159 0.68 20.41 14.34
CA GLU A 159 1.78 20.03 15.25
C GLU A 159 2.37 18.65 14.90
N PHE A 160 1.72 17.90 14.00
CA PHE A 160 2.17 16.58 13.58
C PHE A 160 2.99 16.64 12.30
N SER A 161 4.12 15.95 12.32
CA SER A 161 4.88 15.60 11.12
C SER A 161 4.41 14.23 10.61
N THR A 162 4.30 14.11 9.28
CA THR A 162 3.86 12.89 8.58
C THR A 162 4.99 12.25 7.78
N SER A 163 5.02 10.93 7.72
CA SER A 163 5.97 10.17 6.90
C SER A 163 5.28 8.95 6.27
N ILE A 164 5.43 8.75 4.96
CA ILE A 164 5.05 7.50 4.31
C ILE A 164 6.24 6.56 4.32
N VAL A 165 6.01 5.29 4.67
CA VAL A 165 7.05 4.26 4.75
C VAL A 165 6.94 3.22 3.63
N ALA A 166 5.75 2.98 3.08
CA ALA A 166 5.54 2.05 1.98
C ALA A 166 4.37 2.48 1.08
N ILE A 167 4.45 2.09 -0.20
CA ILE A 167 3.39 2.26 -1.20
C ILE A 167 3.15 0.93 -1.91
N SER A 168 1.90 0.64 -2.28
CA SER A 168 1.51 -0.55 -3.04
C SER A 168 2.06 -0.54 -4.47
N ASP A 169 2.15 -1.73 -5.08
CA ASP A 169 2.61 -1.91 -6.46
C ASP A 169 1.86 -1.06 -7.48
N ASP A 170 0.56 -0.88 -7.27
CA ASP A 170 -0.31 -0.05 -8.14
C ASP A 170 -0.25 1.46 -7.82
N GLY A 171 0.47 1.85 -6.76
CA GLY A 171 0.60 3.24 -6.32
C GLY A 171 -0.68 3.87 -5.76
N ASN A 172 -1.71 3.08 -5.44
CA ASN A 172 -3.01 3.60 -5.00
C ASN A 172 -3.20 3.57 -3.47
N THR A 173 -2.39 2.78 -2.76
CA THR A 173 -2.41 2.66 -1.30
C THR A 173 -1.02 2.94 -0.75
N ALA A 174 -0.93 3.78 0.27
CA ALA A 174 0.31 3.99 1.01
C ALA A 174 0.06 3.88 2.51
N ILE A 175 1.09 3.55 3.26
CA ILE A 175 1.05 3.52 4.73
C ILE A 175 2.14 4.40 5.31
N GLY A 176 1.86 4.91 6.49
CA GLY A 176 2.81 5.75 7.18
C GLY A 176 2.41 6.02 8.61
N TYR A 177 3.07 6.97 9.21
CA TYR A 177 2.77 7.44 10.55
C TYR A 177 2.81 8.96 10.62
N ALA A 178 2.05 9.50 11.58
CA ALA A 178 2.08 10.89 11.95
C ALA A 178 2.41 10.99 13.44
N LYS A 179 3.24 11.97 13.82
CA LYS A 179 3.60 12.19 15.21
C LYS A 179 3.85 13.67 15.50
N PRO A 180 3.65 14.13 16.74
CA PRO A 180 4.11 15.44 17.14
C PRO A 180 5.62 15.59 16.86
N TRP A 181 6.04 16.75 16.39
CA TRP A 181 7.43 16.99 15.99
C TRP A 181 8.47 16.72 17.08
N TYR A 182 8.07 16.84 18.35
CA TYR A 182 8.92 16.61 19.53
C TYR A 182 8.87 15.19 20.08
N ALA A 183 7.99 14.31 19.54
CA ALA A 183 7.72 12.99 20.07
C ALA A 183 8.54 11.90 19.37
N THR A 184 8.60 10.71 19.96
CA THR A 184 9.21 9.53 19.33
C THR A 184 8.25 8.93 18.30
N ASN A 185 8.73 8.02 17.44
CA ASN A 185 7.89 7.38 16.42
C ASN A 185 6.77 6.51 17.02
N THR A 186 6.92 6.06 18.27
CA THR A 186 5.91 5.26 18.98
C THR A 186 4.87 6.11 19.73
N ASP A 187 5.05 7.44 19.79
CA ASP A 187 4.08 8.36 20.39
C ASP A 187 3.12 8.96 19.34
N GLY A 188 3.16 8.45 18.13
CA GLY A 188 2.35 8.90 17.02
C GLY A 188 1.14 8.01 16.74
N GLU A 189 0.63 8.14 15.54
CA GLU A 189 -0.50 7.38 15.03
C GLU A 189 -0.19 6.86 13.63
N GLY A 190 -0.50 5.58 13.37
CA GLY A 190 -0.40 4.99 12.05
C GLY A 190 -1.52 5.48 11.13
N PHE A 191 -1.23 5.64 9.85
CA PHE A 191 -2.25 5.95 8.86
C PHE A 191 -2.12 5.09 7.59
N ILE A 192 -3.24 4.99 6.90
CA ILE A 192 -3.36 4.48 5.54
C ILE A 192 -3.75 5.66 4.67
N TRP A 193 -3.02 5.90 3.59
CA TRP A 193 -3.42 6.84 2.55
C TRP A 193 -3.98 6.07 1.36
N LEU A 194 -5.13 6.51 0.88
CA LEU A 194 -5.79 5.99 -0.31
C LEU A 194 -5.91 7.11 -1.33
N LYS A 195 -5.54 6.86 -2.57
CA LYS A 195 -5.50 7.86 -3.65
C LYS A 195 -6.81 8.65 -3.78
N ASP A 196 -7.96 7.99 -3.62
CA ASP A 196 -9.27 8.61 -3.80
C ASP A 196 -9.92 9.12 -2.50
N LYS A 197 -9.35 8.79 -1.33
CA LYS A 197 -9.94 9.09 -0.01
C LYS A 197 -9.04 9.94 0.89
N GLY A 198 -7.74 10.01 0.57
CA GLY A 198 -6.75 10.66 1.42
C GLY A 198 -6.32 9.82 2.62
N MET A 199 -5.89 10.48 3.68
CA MET A 199 -5.35 9.87 4.89
C MET A 199 -6.48 9.42 5.83
N ILE A 200 -6.36 8.19 6.34
CA ILE A 200 -7.27 7.57 7.32
C ILE A 200 -6.39 6.97 8.42
N LYS A 201 -6.67 7.26 9.70
CA LYS A 201 -5.97 6.61 10.81
C LYS A 201 -6.19 5.10 10.77
N VAL A 202 -5.17 4.30 11.10
CA VAL A 202 -5.33 2.83 11.13
C VAL A 202 -6.39 2.44 12.17
N ASP A 203 -6.42 3.08 13.33
CA ASP A 203 -7.42 2.87 14.37
C ASP A 203 -8.86 3.11 13.89
N ASP A 204 -9.08 4.18 13.11
CA ASP A 204 -10.40 4.47 12.53
C ASP A 204 -10.76 3.46 11.44
N TYR A 205 -9.78 3.08 10.62
CA TYR A 205 -9.98 2.06 9.59
C TYR A 205 -10.43 0.72 10.18
N VAL A 206 -9.74 0.21 11.22
CA VAL A 206 -10.09 -1.09 11.80
C VAL A 206 -11.49 -1.06 12.45
N LYS A 207 -11.89 0.06 13.07
CA LYS A 207 -13.25 0.26 13.58
C LYS A 207 -14.30 0.27 12.47
N GLN A 208 -14.05 0.97 11.36
CA GLN A 208 -14.95 1.01 10.19
C GLN A 208 -15.20 -0.37 9.59
N VAL A 209 -14.20 -1.26 9.63
CA VAL A 209 -14.35 -2.63 9.12
C VAL A 209 -14.89 -3.62 10.18
N GLY A 210 -15.31 -3.11 11.34
CA GLY A 210 -15.97 -3.89 12.40
C GLY A 210 -15.01 -4.69 13.28
N PHE A 211 -13.76 -4.24 13.40
CA PHE A 211 -12.79 -4.82 14.32
C PHE A 211 -12.79 -4.06 15.66
N GLU A 212 -12.78 -4.79 16.77
CA GLU A 212 -12.61 -4.21 18.11
C GLU A 212 -11.11 -4.16 18.44
N ASP A 213 -10.57 -2.97 18.68
CA ASP A 213 -9.14 -2.75 18.95
C ASP A 213 -8.68 -3.29 20.31
N LYS A 214 -9.61 -3.52 21.25
CA LYS A 214 -9.32 -4.05 22.61
C LYS A 214 -8.19 -3.29 23.33
N GLY A 215 -8.21 -1.98 23.24
CA GLY A 215 -7.17 -1.13 23.85
C GLY A 215 -5.83 -1.11 23.10
N PHE A 216 -5.81 -1.59 21.85
CA PHE A 216 -4.62 -1.54 21.00
C PHE A 216 -4.64 -0.30 20.11
N THR A 217 -3.54 0.45 20.07
CA THR A 217 -3.33 1.59 19.18
C THR A 217 -2.26 1.25 18.13
N PHE A 218 -2.57 1.50 16.86
CA PHE A 218 -1.70 1.20 15.73
C PHE A 218 -0.80 2.41 15.44
N VAL A 219 0.39 2.45 16.04
CA VAL A 219 1.22 3.67 16.05
C VAL A 219 2.20 3.77 14.89
N LEU A 220 2.80 2.65 14.46
CA LEU A 220 3.91 2.65 13.52
C LEU A 220 3.78 1.53 12.48
N PRO A 221 3.01 1.69 11.40
CA PRO A 221 3.12 0.83 10.23
C PRO A 221 4.55 0.86 9.67
N THR A 222 5.14 -0.31 9.42
CA THR A 222 6.53 -0.44 8.98
C THR A 222 6.67 -1.14 7.64
N GLY A 223 5.63 -1.84 7.18
CA GLY A 223 5.66 -2.56 5.92
C GLY A 223 4.27 -2.86 5.38
N MET A 224 4.20 -3.06 4.08
CA MET A 224 2.99 -3.42 3.34
C MET A 224 3.32 -4.51 2.32
N SER A 225 2.37 -5.43 2.09
CA SER A 225 2.52 -6.38 0.98
C SER A 225 2.48 -5.65 -0.38
N PRO A 226 3.16 -6.17 -1.41
CA PRO A 226 3.23 -5.54 -2.72
C PRO A 226 1.86 -5.18 -3.31
N ASN A 227 0.89 -6.08 -3.18
CA ASN A 227 -0.49 -5.88 -3.64
C ASN A 227 -1.33 -4.94 -2.74
N GLY A 228 -0.76 -4.39 -1.67
CA GLY A 228 -1.47 -3.50 -0.74
C GLY A 228 -2.48 -4.19 0.18
N GLU A 229 -2.61 -5.53 0.15
CA GLU A 229 -3.63 -6.23 0.96
C GLU A 229 -3.29 -6.35 2.44
N TYR A 230 -2.01 -6.40 2.78
CA TYR A 230 -1.56 -6.58 4.16
C TYR A 230 -0.68 -5.43 4.58
N ILE A 231 -0.91 -4.95 5.78
CA ILE A 231 -0.04 -3.98 6.45
C ILE A 231 0.43 -4.57 7.77
N GLY A 232 1.67 -4.31 8.10
CA GLY A 232 2.28 -4.74 9.37
C GLY A 232 3.01 -3.59 10.03
N GLY A 233 3.18 -3.71 11.34
CA GLY A 233 3.85 -2.66 12.10
C GLY A 233 3.88 -2.93 13.59
N ILE A 234 4.10 -1.87 14.35
CA ILE A 234 4.17 -1.86 15.80
C ILE A 234 3.02 -1.01 16.35
N GLY A 235 2.38 -1.51 17.38
CA GLY A 235 1.36 -0.80 18.14
C GLY A 235 1.57 -0.93 19.64
N ILE A 236 0.76 -0.23 20.39
CA ILE A 236 0.76 -0.23 21.86
C ILE A 236 -0.50 -0.92 22.35
N ASN A 237 -0.33 -1.94 23.18
CA ASN A 237 -1.41 -2.46 24.00
C ASN A 237 -1.42 -1.71 25.33
N TRP A 238 -2.41 -0.82 25.51
CA TRP A 238 -2.51 0.00 26.72
C TRP A 238 -2.91 -0.77 27.97
N GLU A 239 -3.56 -1.94 27.83
CA GLU A 239 -3.90 -2.79 28.97
C GLU A 239 -2.66 -3.47 29.56
N GLU A 240 -1.73 -3.87 28.69
CA GLU A 240 -0.48 -4.54 29.07
C GLU A 240 0.70 -3.57 29.16
N MET A 241 0.52 -2.32 28.72
CA MET A 241 1.57 -1.28 28.62
C MET A 241 2.80 -1.79 27.86
N ASP A 242 2.57 -2.49 26.72
CA ASP A 242 3.61 -3.17 25.94
C ASP A 242 3.50 -2.86 24.45
N LEU A 243 4.66 -2.86 23.76
CA LEU A 243 4.76 -2.74 22.32
C LEU A 243 4.60 -4.12 21.68
N LYS A 244 3.68 -4.23 20.73
CA LYS A 244 3.41 -5.49 20.01
C LYS A 244 3.39 -5.28 18.51
N GLY A 245 3.83 -6.31 17.79
CA GLY A 245 3.64 -6.37 16.36
C GLY A 245 2.18 -6.59 15.98
N PHE A 246 1.76 -6.00 14.87
CA PHE A 246 0.46 -6.26 14.29
C PHE A 246 0.57 -6.62 12.79
N VAL A 247 -0.42 -7.36 12.30
CA VAL A 247 -0.68 -7.53 10.87
C VAL A 247 -2.18 -7.36 10.65
N ILE A 248 -2.55 -6.49 9.71
CA ILE A 248 -3.93 -6.25 9.31
C ILE A 248 -4.08 -6.64 7.84
N LYS A 249 -5.10 -7.44 7.53
CA LYS A 249 -5.55 -7.61 6.15
C LYS A 249 -6.54 -6.52 5.81
N LEU A 250 -6.20 -5.67 4.83
CA LEU A 250 -7.10 -4.67 4.31
C LEU A 250 -8.21 -5.37 3.51
N LYS A 251 -9.46 -4.92 3.71
CA LYS A 251 -10.58 -5.46 2.92
C LYS A 251 -10.54 -4.89 1.51
N GLU A 252 -10.83 -5.72 0.51
CA GLU A 252 -10.81 -5.37 -0.92
C GLU A 252 -11.75 -4.22 -1.33
N ASN A 253 -12.63 -3.73 -0.44
CA ASN A 253 -13.68 -2.76 -0.74
C ASN A 253 -13.44 -1.35 -0.17
N LEU A 254 -12.21 -0.83 -0.23
CA LEU A 254 -12.00 0.60 0.03
C LEU A 254 -12.43 1.50 -1.14
N ALA A 255 -12.84 0.92 -2.27
CA ALA A 255 -13.18 1.65 -3.50
C ALA A 255 -14.64 2.11 -3.62
N THR A 256 -15.57 1.71 -2.73
CA THR A 256 -16.96 2.19 -2.78
C THR A 256 -17.44 2.61 -1.40
N ASN A 257 -17.97 3.84 -1.31
CA ASN A 257 -18.78 4.30 -0.19
C ASN A 257 -20.06 3.45 -0.11
N GLU A 258 -20.02 2.36 0.63
CA GLU A 258 -21.23 1.82 1.20
C GLU A 258 -21.25 2.18 2.69
N ASN A 259 -22.16 3.09 3.05
CA ASN A 259 -22.58 3.26 4.42
C ASN A 259 -22.84 1.86 5.00
N VAL A 260 -22.13 1.50 6.07
CA VAL A 260 -22.46 0.33 6.88
C VAL A 260 -23.73 0.67 7.65
N LEU A 261 -24.85 0.72 6.93
CA LEU A 261 -26.16 0.40 7.49
C LEU A 261 -26.17 -1.13 7.59
N GLU A 262 -26.71 -1.65 8.68
CA GLU A 262 -26.86 -3.10 8.95
C GLU A 262 -27.08 -3.90 7.66
N LYS A 263 -26.20 -4.84 7.38
CA LYS A 263 -26.25 -5.63 6.16
C LYS A 263 -27.52 -6.49 6.14
N ASN A 264 -28.61 -5.91 5.66
CA ASN A 264 -29.76 -6.69 5.18
C ASN A 264 -29.27 -7.41 3.92
N THR A 265 -28.58 -8.54 4.11
CA THR A 265 -28.03 -9.31 3.01
C THR A 265 -29.16 -9.88 2.17
N THR A 266 -29.34 -9.32 0.97
CA THR A 266 -30.22 -9.91 -0.03
C THR A 266 -29.51 -11.15 -0.60
N THR A 267 -30.16 -12.29 -0.53
CA THR A 267 -29.68 -13.52 -1.15
C THR A 267 -30.74 -14.04 -2.13
N ILE A 268 -30.33 -14.94 -3.02
CA ILE A 268 -31.20 -15.54 -4.01
C ILE A 268 -31.17 -17.07 -3.93
N SER A 269 -32.29 -17.71 -4.16
CA SER A 269 -32.40 -19.17 -4.21
C SER A 269 -33.55 -19.64 -5.11
N PRO A 270 -33.44 -20.83 -5.76
CA PRO A 270 -32.23 -21.65 -5.86
C PRO A 270 -31.17 -21.05 -6.81
N ASN A 271 -29.90 -21.38 -6.61
CA ASN A 271 -28.85 -21.08 -7.56
C ASN A 271 -27.94 -22.31 -7.68
N PRO A 272 -27.93 -23.02 -8.78
CA PRO A 272 -28.56 -22.76 -10.10
C PRO A 272 -30.10 -22.79 -10.08
N VAL A 273 -30.70 -21.92 -10.89
CA VAL A 273 -32.16 -21.79 -11.06
C VAL A 273 -32.65 -22.51 -12.32
N ILE A 274 -33.86 -23.10 -12.25
CA ILE A 274 -34.56 -23.67 -13.41
C ILE A 274 -35.60 -22.65 -13.91
N ASP A 275 -36.66 -22.41 -13.18
CA ASP A 275 -37.79 -21.61 -13.65
C ASP A 275 -38.02 -20.34 -12.80
N GLU A 276 -38.01 -20.46 -11.50
CA GLU A 276 -38.33 -19.37 -10.57
C GLU A 276 -37.20 -19.14 -9.56
N LEU A 277 -36.85 -17.86 -9.35
CA LEU A 277 -35.85 -17.42 -8.39
C LEU A 277 -36.53 -16.63 -7.28
N SER A 278 -36.25 -16.98 -6.03
CA SER A 278 -36.69 -16.26 -4.84
C SER A 278 -35.60 -15.30 -4.35
N ILE A 279 -35.98 -14.09 -4.02
CA ILE A 279 -35.15 -13.05 -3.43
C ILE A 279 -35.39 -13.05 -1.92
N ASN A 280 -34.41 -13.46 -1.15
CA ASN A 280 -34.48 -13.53 0.31
C ASN A 280 -33.88 -12.23 0.90
N THR A 281 -34.75 -11.34 1.36
CA THR A 281 -34.38 -10.06 2.00
C THR A 281 -35.45 -9.68 3.02
N LYS A 282 -35.02 -8.92 4.06
CA LYS A 282 -35.96 -8.32 5.03
C LYS A 282 -36.49 -6.97 4.53
N ALA A 283 -35.86 -6.36 3.55
CA ALA A 283 -36.22 -5.08 2.99
C ALA A 283 -37.28 -5.24 1.88
N LYS A 284 -38.03 -4.19 1.60
CA LYS A 284 -39.02 -4.17 0.51
C LYS A 284 -38.29 -4.10 -0.84
N VAL A 285 -38.55 -5.06 -1.73
CA VAL A 285 -38.01 -5.06 -3.10
C VAL A 285 -38.81 -4.04 -3.94
N ASN A 286 -38.11 -3.04 -4.49
CA ASN A 286 -38.70 -1.98 -5.31
C ASN A 286 -38.54 -2.27 -6.81
N ALA A 287 -37.40 -2.81 -7.23
CA ALA A 287 -37.15 -3.16 -8.63
C ALA A 287 -36.15 -4.31 -8.75
N VAL A 288 -36.25 -5.05 -9.83
CA VAL A 288 -35.29 -6.11 -10.21
C VAL A 288 -34.96 -5.98 -11.67
N GLU A 289 -33.67 -6.11 -11.99
CA GLU A 289 -33.14 -6.13 -13.35
C GLU A 289 -32.25 -7.36 -13.56
N VAL A 290 -32.30 -7.97 -14.74
CA VAL A 290 -31.45 -9.10 -15.11
C VAL A 290 -30.58 -8.73 -16.32
N TYR A 291 -29.30 -9.06 -16.21
CA TYR A 291 -28.29 -8.77 -17.23
C TYR A 291 -27.57 -10.04 -17.67
N ASN A 292 -27.21 -10.13 -18.95
CA ASN A 292 -26.31 -11.15 -19.44
C ASN A 292 -24.83 -10.77 -19.16
N LEU A 293 -23.88 -11.68 -19.44
CA LEU A 293 -22.45 -11.42 -19.22
C LEU A 293 -21.86 -10.30 -20.09
N ALA A 294 -22.54 -9.92 -21.17
CA ALA A 294 -22.13 -8.76 -22.00
C ALA A 294 -22.63 -7.41 -21.41
N GLY A 295 -23.29 -7.43 -20.25
CA GLY A 295 -23.81 -6.24 -19.59
C GLY A 295 -25.12 -5.71 -20.20
N GLN A 296 -25.75 -6.46 -21.10
CA GLN A 296 -27.02 -6.08 -21.68
C GLN A 296 -28.15 -6.47 -20.74
N LYS A 297 -29.08 -5.54 -20.48
CA LYS A 297 -30.28 -5.79 -19.69
C LYS A 297 -31.25 -6.65 -20.51
N VAL A 298 -31.54 -7.84 -20.04
CA VAL A 298 -32.41 -8.82 -20.70
C VAL A 298 -33.82 -8.83 -20.12
N TRP A 299 -34.01 -8.31 -18.89
CA TRP A 299 -35.32 -8.18 -18.26
C TRP A 299 -35.28 -7.19 -17.11
N SER A 300 -36.42 -6.58 -16.80
CA SER A 300 -36.62 -5.76 -15.61
C SER A 300 -38.07 -5.70 -15.17
N SER A 301 -38.30 -5.52 -13.86
CA SER A 301 -39.63 -5.28 -13.28
C SER A 301 -39.51 -4.38 -12.04
N ASP A 302 -40.47 -3.44 -11.93
CA ASP A 302 -40.72 -2.60 -10.76
C ASP A 302 -41.85 -3.16 -9.86
N LYS A 303 -42.38 -4.34 -10.22
CA LYS A 303 -43.44 -5.04 -9.49
C LYS A 303 -43.06 -6.50 -9.30
N VAL A 304 -42.37 -6.78 -8.20
CA VAL A 304 -41.95 -8.14 -7.84
C VAL A 304 -42.88 -8.67 -6.76
N MET A 305 -43.75 -9.60 -7.16
CA MET A 305 -44.71 -10.19 -6.24
C MET A 305 -44.06 -11.28 -5.39
N ASN A 306 -44.24 -11.22 -4.09
CA ASN A 306 -43.74 -12.20 -3.13
C ASN A 306 -42.22 -12.44 -3.24
N ASN A 307 -41.45 -11.44 -3.69
CA ASN A 307 -40.01 -11.55 -3.90
C ASN A 307 -39.58 -12.69 -4.84
N LYS A 308 -40.40 -13.03 -5.84
CA LYS A 308 -40.15 -14.10 -6.80
C LYS A 308 -40.06 -13.55 -8.22
N VAL A 309 -39.13 -14.11 -9.00
CA VAL A 309 -38.87 -13.78 -10.38
C VAL A 309 -38.99 -15.01 -11.25
N ASP A 310 -39.93 -15.01 -12.21
CA ASP A 310 -40.02 -16.03 -13.24
C ASP A 310 -38.94 -15.81 -14.28
N LEU A 311 -38.11 -16.83 -14.51
CA LEU A 311 -36.97 -16.81 -15.40
C LEU A 311 -37.10 -17.80 -16.56
N ASN A 312 -38.30 -18.31 -16.84
CA ASN A 312 -38.54 -19.28 -17.93
C ASN A 312 -38.16 -18.77 -19.31
N PHE A 313 -38.17 -17.45 -19.51
CA PHE A 313 -37.78 -16.81 -20.77
C PHE A 313 -36.27 -16.77 -21.01
N LEU A 314 -35.43 -17.05 -19.99
CA LEU A 314 -33.98 -17.06 -20.13
C LEU A 314 -33.47 -18.38 -20.68
N THR A 315 -32.51 -18.31 -21.57
CA THR A 315 -31.72 -19.46 -22.02
C THR A 315 -30.72 -19.90 -20.95
N LYS A 316 -30.26 -21.14 -21.03
CA LYS A 316 -29.20 -21.65 -20.14
C LYS A 316 -27.96 -20.75 -20.21
N GLY A 317 -27.42 -20.36 -19.06
CA GLY A 317 -26.29 -19.46 -19.02
C GLY A 317 -26.03 -18.83 -17.66
N ILE A 318 -25.07 -17.91 -17.62
CA ILE A 318 -24.73 -17.13 -16.43
C ILE A 318 -25.31 -15.73 -16.60
N TYR A 319 -25.96 -15.24 -15.54
CA TYR A 319 -26.61 -13.94 -15.51
C TYR A 319 -26.27 -13.21 -14.21
N ILE A 320 -26.54 -11.91 -14.20
CA ILE A 320 -26.46 -11.05 -13.02
C ILE A 320 -27.87 -10.51 -12.78
N ILE A 321 -28.39 -10.72 -11.58
CA ILE A 321 -29.61 -10.09 -11.10
C ILE A 321 -29.23 -8.90 -10.21
N LYS A 322 -29.81 -7.74 -10.51
CA LYS A 322 -29.68 -6.53 -9.71
C LYS A 322 -31.01 -6.32 -8.97
N VAL A 323 -30.95 -6.29 -7.64
CA VAL A 323 -32.11 -6.12 -6.76
C VAL A 323 -32.01 -4.76 -6.11
N GLU A 324 -33.01 -3.93 -6.31
CA GLU A 324 -33.18 -2.64 -5.65
C GLU A 324 -34.22 -2.77 -4.55
N THR A 325 -33.84 -2.42 -3.33
CA THR A 325 -34.72 -2.38 -2.17
C THR A 325 -34.87 -0.95 -1.67
N ASP A 326 -35.67 -0.72 -0.64
CA ASP A 326 -35.78 0.57 0.04
C ASP A 326 -34.49 0.96 0.80
N THR A 327 -33.59 0.02 1.03
CA THR A 327 -32.34 0.23 1.81
C THR A 327 -31.06 -0.01 1.03
N SER A 328 -31.08 -0.75 -0.10
CA SER A 328 -29.86 -1.14 -0.83
C SER A 328 -30.11 -1.41 -2.31
N LYS A 329 -29.00 -1.44 -3.10
CA LYS A 329 -28.95 -1.99 -4.47
C LYS A 329 -27.86 -3.05 -4.51
N GLU A 330 -28.24 -4.30 -4.78
CA GLU A 330 -27.32 -5.41 -4.76
C GLU A 330 -27.30 -6.14 -6.12
N SER A 331 -26.12 -6.61 -6.52
CA SER A 331 -25.93 -7.39 -7.77
C SER A 331 -25.42 -8.78 -7.43
N ILE A 332 -26.15 -9.80 -7.85
CA ILE A 332 -25.90 -11.19 -7.49
C ILE A 332 -25.80 -12.03 -8.76
N LYS A 333 -24.75 -12.83 -8.89
CA LYS A 333 -24.56 -13.76 -10.01
C LYS A 333 -25.41 -15.01 -9.80
N PHE A 334 -26.08 -15.50 -10.85
CA PHE A 334 -26.79 -16.77 -10.85
C PHE A 334 -26.58 -17.57 -12.13
N ILE A 335 -26.88 -18.87 -12.06
CA ILE A 335 -26.78 -19.82 -13.16
C ILE A 335 -28.17 -20.29 -13.53
N LYS A 336 -28.59 -20.08 -14.78
CA LYS A 336 -29.81 -20.65 -15.38
C LYS A 336 -29.48 -22.01 -15.98
N LYS A 337 -30.23 -23.06 -15.58
CA LYS A 337 -30.12 -24.45 -16.10
C LYS A 337 -31.06 -24.71 -17.25
#